data_a7138933d054e7c7dcc4b4968dd8e764
#
_entry.id   a7138933d054e7c7dcc4b4968dd8e764
#
_cell.length_a   1.000
_cell.length_b   1.000
_cell.length_c   1.000
_cell.angle_alpha   90.00
_cell.angle_beta   90.00
_cell.angle_gamma   90.00
#
_symmetry.space_group_name_H-M   'P 1'
#
loop_
_entity.id
_entity.type
_entity.pdbx_description
1 polymer ?
#
loop_
_entity_poly.entity_id
_entity_poly.type
_entity_poly.pdbx_seq_one_letter_code
_entity_poly.pdbx_strand_id
1 'polypeptide(L)'
;MRDSIDFKNMDIAALFRKLLLPTVLGMIFSALFVITDGIFVGKGIGSDALAAVNIVAPLWLFSTGIGLMFGVGASVVASIHLSHNKPKTARINITQSIVVSSLLLMCTSTLFCLFAPQVVHLLGSSERLKPLAVEYMCWFVPFSAFTALLNSGMFFLRLDGSPNFAMFCNIVASVLNIILDYLFIFPFGWGMFGAAFASAIGTTVGALSLIHI
;
A
#
# COMPACT_ATOMS: atom_id res chain seq x y z
N MET A 1 21.31 -3.02 -2.64
CA MET A 1 21.79 -4.41 -2.82
C MET A 1 20.93 -5.04 -3.90
N ARG A 2 21.46 -5.22 -5.10
CA ARG A 2 20.78 -6.00 -6.14
C ARG A 2 20.97 -7.47 -5.83
N ASP A 3 19.88 -8.21 -5.70
CA ASP A 3 19.94 -9.67 -5.69
C ASP A 3 20.38 -10.10 -7.08
N SER A 4 21.44 -10.89 -7.20
CA SER A 4 21.95 -11.38 -8.48
C SER A 4 21.04 -12.49 -9.02
N ILE A 5 19.86 -12.11 -9.51
CA ILE A 5 18.90 -13.03 -10.12
C ILE A 5 19.09 -13.00 -11.64
N ASP A 6 19.62 -14.10 -12.19
CA ASP A 6 19.71 -14.29 -13.62
C ASP A 6 18.47 -15.02 -14.15
N PHE A 7 17.50 -14.24 -14.66
CA PHE A 7 16.24 -14.78 -15.20
C PHE A 7 16.43 -15.68 -16.44
N LYS A 8 17.60 -15.64 -17.12
CA LYS A 8 17.84 -16.38 -18.35
C LYS A 8 18.45 -17.75 -18.11
N ASN A 9 19.36 -17.86 -17.14
CA ASN A 9 20.19 -19.06 -16.97
C ASN A 9 19.86 -19.84 -15.69
N MET A 10 18.97 -19.32 -14.84
CA MET A 10 18.62 -19.98 -13.59
C MET A 10 17.57 -21.07 -13.81
N ASP A 11 17.70 -22.19 -13.09
CA ASP A 11 16.66 -23.23 -13.04
C ASP A 11 15.33 -22.65 -12.52
N ILE A 12 14.22 -23.04 -13.16
CA ILE A 12 12.88 -22.52 -12.88
C ILE A 12 12.48 -22.74 -11.42
N ALA A 13 12.79 -23.92 -10.85
CA ALA A 13 12.46 -24.22 -9.45
C ALA A 13 13.27 -23.39 -8.46
N ALA A 14 14.53 -23.09 -8.77
CA ALA A 14 15.38 -22.21 -7.97
C ALA A 14 14.93 -20.76 -8.05
N LEU A 15 14.56 -20.28 -9.24
CA LEU A 15 14.00 -18.97 -9.49
C LEU A 15 12.67 -18.77 -8.71
N PHE A 16 11.78 -19.77 -8.82
CA PHE A 16 10.50 -19.74 -8.09
C PHE A 16 10.70 -19.60 -6.59
N ARG A 17 11.59 -20.39 -5.98
CA ARG A 17 11.89 -20.31 -4.55
C ARG A 17 12.48 -18.96 -4.13
N LYS A 18 13.38 -18.39 -4.95
CA LYS A 18 13.97 -17.06 -4.68
C LYS A 18 12.97 -15.93 -4.74
N LEU A 19 11.91 -16.04 -5.53
CA LEU A 19 10.83 -15.04 -5.61
C LEU A 19 9.73 -15.30 -4.58
N LEU A 20 9.40 -16.57 -4.31
CA LEU A 20 8.30 -16.97 -3.42
C LEU A 20 8.58 -16.59 -1.96
N LEU A 21 9.75 -16.96 -1.43
CA LEU A 21 10.10 -16.73 -0.02
C LEU A 21 10.00 -15.27 0.40
N PRO A 22 10.65 -14.30 -0.29
CA PRO A 22 10.53 -12.89 0.07
C PRO A 22 9.09 -12.37 -0.08
N THR A 23 8.36 -12.87 -1.10
CA THR A 23 6.97 -12.46 -1.32
C THR A 23 6.05 -12.90 -0.19
N VAL A 24 6.14 -14.17 0.22
CA VAL A 24 5.32 -14.72 1.31
C VAL A 24 5.65 -14.03 2.65
N LEU A 25 6.94 -13.84 2.94
CA LEU A 25 7.35 -13.11 4.15
C LEU A 25 6.81 -11.68 4.16
N GLY A 26 6.91 -10.95 3.04
CA GLY A 26 6.33 -9.62 2.93
C GLY A 26 4.81 -9.59 3.16
N MET A 27 4.09 -10.57 2.62
CA MET A 27 2.64 -10.72 2.85
C MET A 27 2.30 -11.04 4.30
N ILE A 28 3.09 -11.88 4.98
CA ILE A 28 2.91 -12.18 6.41
C ILE A 28 3.05 -10.90 7.24
N PHE A 29 4.08 -10.09 7.00
CA PHE A 29 4.25 -8.82 7.71
C PHE A 29 3.10 -7.84 7.43
N SER A 30 2.60 -7.77 6.19
CA SER A 30 1.41 -6.97 5.87
C SER A 30 0.15 -7.46 6.60
N ALA A 31 -0.02 -8.76 6.74
CA ALA A 31 -1.15 -9.31 7.50
C ALA A 31 -1.02 -9.02 9.01
N LEU A 32 0.20 -9.16 9.57
CA LEU A 32 0.47 -8.82 10.97
C LEU A 32 0.20 -7.34 11.25
N PHE A 33 0.59 -6.45 10.33
CA PHE A 33 0.26 -5.03 10.43
C PHE A 33 -1.26 -4.82 10.52
N VAL A 34 -2.06 -5.35 9.60
CA VAL A 34 -3.52 -5.17 9.59
C VAL A 34 -4.17 -5.68 10.89
N ILE A 35 -3.71 -6.83 11.39
CA ILE A 35 -4.22 -7.40 12.64
C ILE A 35 -3.85 -6.49 13.84
N THR A 36 -2.61 -6.02 13.89
CA THR A 36 -2.11 -5.19 15.00
C THR A 36 -2.79 -3.83 15.02
N ASP A 37 -2.95 -3.20 13.86
CA ASP A 37 -3.70 -1.94 13.70
C ASP A 37 -5.13 -2.09 14.22
N GLY A 38 -5.84 -3.15 13.79
CA GLY A 38 -7.20 -3.43 14.31
C GLY A 38 -7.24 -3.63 15.82
N ILE A 39 -6.24 -4.30 16.43
CA ILE A 39 -6.14 -4.48 17.88
C ILE A 39 -5.89 -3.13 18.58
N PHE A 40 -5.01 -2.29 18.05
CA PHE A 40 -4.69 -1.01 18.67
C PHE A 40 -5.86 -0.03 18.56
N VAL A 41 -6.51 0.05 17.42
CA VAL A 41 -7.74 0.87 17.25
C VAL A 41 -8.84 0.37 18.18
N GLY A 42 -9.10 -0.94 18.21
CA GLY A 42 -10.15 -1.51 19.03
C GLY A 42 -9.93 -1.36 20.54
N LYS A 43 -8.69 -1.51 21.02
CA LYS A 43 -8.34 -1.38 22.45
C LYS A 43 -8.05 0.05 22.87
N GLY A 44 -7.43 0.86 22.00
CA GLY A 44 -7.00 2.20 22.34
C GLY A 44 -8.07 3.26 22.17
N ILE A 45 -8.97 3.08 21.18
CA ILE A 45 -10.01 4.06 20.86
C ILE A 45 -11.41 3.48 21.18
N GLY A 46 -11.66 2.23 20.79
CA GLY A 46 -12.92 1.55 21.09
C GLY A 46 -13.54 0.80 19.91
N SER A 47 -14.60 0.06 20.19
CA SER A 47 -15.30 -0.77 19.19
C SER A 47 -15.92 0.05 18.04
N ASP A 48 -16.42 1.26 18.35
CA ASP A 48 -17.00 2.14 17.34
C ASP A 48 -15.93 2.64 16.34
N ALA A 49 -14.73 2.90 16.82
CA ALA A 49 -13.60 3.26 15.97
C ALA A 49 -13.19 2.11 15.04
N LEU A 50 -13.12 0.89 15.57
CA LEU A 50 -12.84 -0.29 14.75
C LEU A 50 -13.92 -0.53 13.68
N ALA A 51 -15.21 -0.32 14.04
CA ALA A 51 -16.30 -0.38 13.08
C ALA A 51 -16.17 0.69 12.00
N ALA A 52 -15.80 1.92 12.36
CA ALA A 52 -15.58 3.02 11.43
C ALA A 52 -14.43 2.73 10.43
N VAL A 53 -13.31 2.17 10.90
CA VAL A 53 -12.19 1.74 10.02
C VAL A 53 -12.68 0.69 9.03
N ASN A 54 -13.47 -0.30 9.48
CA ASN A 54 -14.02 -1.33 8.59
C ASN A 54 -14.99 -0.78 7.54
N ILE A 55 -15.75 0.28 7.85
CA ILE A 55 -16.62 0.96 6.88
C ILE A 55 -15.77 1.62 5.77
N VAL A 56 -14.60 2.16 6.09
CA VAL A 56 -13.68 2.81 5.13
C VAL A 56 -12.80 1.80 4.38
N ALA A 57 -12.67 0.56 4.88
CA ALA A 57 -11.83 -0.48 4.28
C ALA A 57 -12.04 -0.72 2.78
N PRO A 58 -13.27 -0.65 2.20
CA PRO A 58 -13.47 -0.76 0.75
C PRO A 58 -12.70 0.28 -0.07
N LEU A 59 -12.49 1.49 0.45
CA LEU A 59 -11.70 2.53 -0.24
C LEU A 59 -10.21 2.18 -0.27
N TRP A 60 -9.71 1.58 0.79
CA TRP A 60 -8.35 1.04 0.82
C TRP A 60 -8.17 -0.12 -0.16
N LEU A 61 -9.14 -1.04 -0.22
CA LEU A 61 -9.14 -2.15 -1.18
C LEU A 61 -9.20 -1.65 -2.62
N PHE A 62 -9.99 -0.62 -2.90
CA PHE A 62 -10.05 0.05 -4.20
C PHE A 62 -8.68 0.62 -4.60
N SER A 63 -8.02 1.34 -3.71
CA SER A 63 -6.69 1.91 -3.96
C SER A 63 -5.64 0.83 -4.19
N THR A 64 -5.67 -0.24 -3.39
CA THR A 64 -4.81 -1.42 -3.54
C THR A 64 -5.08 -2.12 -4.88
N GLY A 65 -6.33 -2.29 -5.25
CA GLY A 65 -6.73 -2.89 -6.54
C GLY A 65 -6.18 -2.12 -7.74
N ILE A 66 -6.27 -0.79 -7.72
CA ILE A 66 -5.67 0.08 -8.76
C ILE A 66 -4.15 -0.11 -8.78
N GLY A 67 -3.48 -0.07 -7.62
CA GLY A 67 -2.04 -0.28 -7.53
C GLY A 67 -1.61 -1.64 -8.09
N LEU A 68 -2.35 -2.70 -7.80
CA LEU A 68 -2.10 -4.04 -8.34
C LEU A 68 -2.34 -4.10 -9.86
N MET A 69 -3.43 -3.53 -10.35
CA MET A 69 -3.77 -3.52 -11.78
C MET A 69 -2.66 -2.85 -12.60
N PHE A 70 -2.23 -1.67 -12.21
CA PHE A 70 -1.15 -0.96 -12.89
C PHE A 70 0.22 -1.59 -12.63
N GLY A 71 0.49 -2.08 -11.43
CA GLY A 71 1.76 -2.72 -11.07
C GLY A 71 1.98 -4.01 -11.83
N VAL A 72 1.02 -4.93 -11.80
CA VAL A 72 1.10 -6.21 -12.53
C VAL A 72 1.07 -5.96 -14.04
N GLY A 73 0.12 -5.17 -14.55
CA GLY A 73 0.00 -4.89 -15.97
C GLY A 73 1.27 -4.28 -16.57
N ALA A 74 1.81 -3.24 -15.93
CA ALA A 74 3.02 -2.61 -16.41
C ALA A 74 4.27 -3.51 -16.25
N SER A 75 4.35 -4.34 -15.20
CA SER A 75 5.47 -5.26 -15.04
C SER A 75 5.50 -6.33 -16.14
N VAL A 76 4.35 -6.84 -16.55
CA VAL A 76 4.24 -7.79 -17.68
C VAL A 76 4.68 -7.15 -18.99
N VAL A 77 4.15 -5.96 -19.32
CA VAL A 77 4.53 -5.24 -20.55
C VAL A 77 6.01 -4.86 -20.54
N ALA A 78 6.52 -4.40 -19.39
CA ALA A 78 7.94 -4.08 -19.25
C ALA A 78 8.83 -5.31 -19.41
N SER A 79 8.44 -6.50 -18.90
CA SER A 79 9.19 -7.74 -19.07
C SER A 79 9.30 -8.15 -20.54
N ILE A 80 8.22 -7.98 -21.32
CA ILE A 80 8.22 -8.23 -22.77
C ILE A 80 9.19 -7.27 -23.48
N HIS A 81 9.18 -5.98 -23.14
CA HIS A 81 10.13 -5.03 -23.73
C HIS A 81 11.59 -5.34 -23.38
N LEU A 82 11.84 -5.76 -22.13
CA LEU A 82 13.18 -6.17 -21.69
C LEU A 82 13.67 -7.42 -22.43
N SER A 83 12.80 -8.40 -22.67
CA SER A 83 13.16 -9.61 -23.44
C SER A 83 13.53 -9.29 -24.90
N HIS A 84 12.93 -8.24 -25.47
CA HIS A 84 13.26 -7.75 -26.82
C HIS A 84 14.43 -6.73 -26.83
N ASN A 85 15.21 -6.63 -25.76
CA ASN A 85 16.32 -5.67 -25.60
C ASN A 85 15.93 -4.19 -25.81
N LYS A 86 14.71 -3.81 -25.36
CA LYS A 86 14.18 -2.42 -25.42
C LYS A 86 14.02 -1.80 -24.03
N PRO A 87 15.11 -1.56 -23.27
CA PRO A 87 15.02 -1.10 -21.89
C PRO A 87 14.44 0.32 -21.77
N LYS A 88 14.64 1.18 -22.76
CA LYS A 88 14.05 2.53 -22.77
C LYS A 88 12.52 2.48 -22.80
N THR A 89 11.95 1.62 -23.65
CA THR A 89 10.49 1.44 -23.74
C THR A 89 9.90 0.84 -22.46
N ALA A 90 10.61 -0.11 -21.84
CA ALA A 90 10.20 -0.66 -20.55
C ALA A 90 10.14 0.43 -19.45
N ARG A 91 11.16 1.29 -19.36
CA ARG A 91 11.18 2.41 -18.40
C ARG A 91 10.04 3.40 -18.63
N ILE A 92 9.79 3.77 -19.88
CA ILE A 92 8.67 4.66 -20.24
C ILE A 92 7.34 4.05 -19.79
N ASN A 93 7.12 2.76 -20.06
CA ASN A 93 5.89 2.07 -19.65
C ASN A 93 5.70 2.07 -18.12
N ILE A 94 6.75 1.77 -17.36
CA ILE A 94 6.72 1.81 -15.88
C ILE A 94 6.40 3.23 -15.39
N THR A 95 7.06 4.25 -15.93
CA THR A 95 6.84 5.64 -15.54
C THR A 95 5.40 6.09 -15.87
N GLN A 96 4.88 5.76 -17.05
CA GLN A 96 3.49 6.04 -17.41
C GLN A 96 2.50 5.36 -16.46
N SER A 97 2.74 4.10 -16.11
CA SER A 97 1.91 3.37 -15.16
C SER A 97 1.87 4.07 -13.79
N ILE A 98 3.02 4.48 -13.27
CA ILE A 98 3.14 5.21 -12.00
C ILE A 98 2.38 6.54 -12.07
N VAL A 99 2.61 7.33 -13.10
CA VAL A 99 1.98 8.65 -13.25
C VAL A 99 0.47 8.52 -13.38
N VAL A 100 0.00 7.63 -14.25
CA VAL A 100 -1.46 7.45 -14.50
C VAL A 100 -2.16 6.92 -13.25
N SER A 101 -1.61 5.90 -12.58
CA SER A 101 -2.22 5.36 -11.36
C SER A 101 -2.24 6.38 -10.22
N SER A 102 -1.17 7.16 -10.06
CA SER A 102 -1.11 8.22 -9.04
C SER A 102 -2.11 9.35 -9.32
N LEU A 103 -2.19 9.82 -10.56
CA LEU A 103 -3.16 10.86 -10.95
C LEU A 103 -4.59 10.37 -10.76
N LEU A 104 -4.89 9.14 -11.17
CA LEU A 104 -6.21 8.53 -11.00
C LEU A 104 -6.61 8.49 -9.53
N LEU A 105 -5.70 8.04 -8.66
CA LEU A 105 -5.97 7.97 -7.22
C LEU A 105 -6.02 9.35 -6.56
N MET A 106 -5.21 10.30 -6.98
CA MET A 106 -5.33 11.69 -6.50
C MET A 106 -6.69 12.30 -6.87
N CYS A 107 -7.16 12.11 -8.10
CA CYS A 107 -8.48 12.59 -8.51
C CYS A 107 -9.61 11.90 -7.73
N THR A 108 -9.57 10.56 -7.60
CA THR A 108 -10.60 9.82 -6.87
C THR A 108 -10.58 10.11 -5.38
N SER A 109 -9.40 10.25 -4.76
CA SER A 109 -9.27 10.61 -3.34
C SER A 109 -9.81 12.01 -3.05
N THR A 110 -9.53 12.98 -3.93
CA THR A 110 -10.09 14.33 -3.81
C THR A 110 -11.60 14.29 -3.88
N LEU A 111 -12.16 13.54 -4.85
CA LEU A 111 -13.61 13.37 -4.97
C LEU A 111 -14.22 12.73 -3.72
N PHE A 112 -13.61 11.67 -3.20
CA PHE A 112 -14.06 11.02 -1.99
C PHE A 112 -14.01 11.94 -0.76
N CYS A 113 -12.97 12.75 -0.62
CA CYS A 113 -12.87 13.72 0.49
C CYS A 113 -13.89 14.85 0.37
N LEU A 114 -14.16 15.36 -0.83
CA LEU A 114 -15.17 16.39 -1.05
C LEU A 114 -16.60 15.91 -0.69
N PHE A 115 -16.88 14.64 -0.95
CA PHE A 115 -18.17 14.01 -0.67
C PHE A 115 -18.10 13.01 0.49
N ALA A 116 -17.19 13.22 1.45
CA ALA A 116 -16.92 12.28 2.53
C ALA A 116 -18.15 11.82 3.31
N PRO A 117 -19.07 12.70 3.77
CA PRO A 117 -20.26 12.27 4.49
C PRO A 117 -21.21 11.39 3.66
N GLN A 118 -21.32 11.67 2.35
CA GLN A 118 -22.14 10.90 1.42
C GLN A 118 -21.53 9.53 1.12
N VAL A 119 -20.22 9.50 0.89
CA VAL A 119 -19.46 8.27 0.63
C VAL A 119 -19.55 7.34 1.83
N VAL A 120 -19.31 7.84 3.03
CA VAL A 120 -19.38 7.05 4.27
C VAL A 120 -20.81 6.54 4.52
N HIS A 121 -21.83 7.34 4.25
CA HIS A 121 -23.22 6.92 4.32
C HIS A 121 -23.54 5.80 3.31
N LEU A 122 -23.07 5.94 2.06
CA LEU A 122 -23.22 4.92 1.01
C LEU A 122 -22.55 3.60 1.38
N LEU A 123 -21.44 3.65 2.10
CA LEU A 123 -20.74 2.47 2.62
C LEU A 123 -21.43 1.82 3.82
N GLY A 124 -22.60 2.34 4.25
CA GLY A 124 -23.42 1.73 5.29
C GLY A 124 -23.16 2.23 6.70
N SER A 125 -22.56 3.43 6.86
CA SER A 125 -22.34 4.01 8.18
C SER A 125 -23.64 4.46 8.83
N SER A 126 -23.82 4.13 10.11
CA SER A 126 -24.85 4.74 10.96
C SER A 126 -24.47 6.17 11.35
N GLU A 127 -25.45 6.98 11.73
CA GLU A 127 -25.21 8.36 12.19
C GLU A 127 -24.23 8.45 13.38
N ARG A 128 -24.16 7.41 14.21
CA ARG A 128 -23.22 7.32 15.34
C ARG A 128 -21.77 7.12 14.88
N LEU A 129 -21.53 6.33 13.85
CA LEU A 129 -20.21 5.98 13.36
C LEU A 129 -19.69 6.96 12.30
N LYS A 130 -20.59 7.71 11.68
CA LYS A 130 -20.29 8.63 10.58
C LYS A 130 -19.18 9.65 10.90
N PRO A 131 -19.16 10.34 12.06
CA PRO A 131 -18.08 11.28 12.37
C PRO A 131 -16.70 10.62 12.39
N LEU A 132 -16.58 9.44 13.02
CA LEU A 132 -15.33 8.68 13.12
C LEU A 132 -14.86 8.18 11.75
N ALA A 133 -15.80 7.67 10.94
CA ALA A 133 -15.49 7.17 9.61
C ALA A 133 -15.06 8.30 8.65
N VAL A 134 -15.71 9.47 8.71
CA VAL A 134 -15.33 10.65 7.92
C VAL A 134 -13.97 11.17 8.36
N GLU A 135 -13.68 11.25 9.65
CA GLU A 135 -12.38 11.67 10.17
C GLU A 135 -11.28 10.74 9.67
N TYR A 136 -11.42 9.43 9.85
CA TYR A 136 -10.45 8.44 9.36
C TYR A 136 -10.25 8.53 7.85
N MET A 137 -11.36 8.63 7.09
CA MET A 137 -11.32 8.71 5.64
C MET A 137 -10.57 9.94 5.15
N CYS A 138 -10.85 11.13 5.70
CA CYS A 138 -10.24 12.38 5.28
C CYS A 138 -8.73 12.44 5.55
N TRP A 139 -8.24 11.72 6.55
CA TRP A 139 -6.81 11.66 6.85
C TRP A 139 -6.07 10.53 6.15
N PHE A 140 -6.75 9.44 5.84
CA PHE A 140 -6.14 8.27 5.21
C PHE A 140 -6.20 8.32 3.68
N VAL A 141 -7.37 8.62 3.10
CA VAL A 141 -7.62 8.51 1.65
C VAL A 141 -6.75 9.45 0.79
N PRO A 142 -6.37 10.67 1.20
CA PRO A 142 -5.45 11.52 0.43
C PRO A 142 -4.08 10.85 0.15
N PHE A 143 -3.67 9.91 0.99
CA PHE A 143 -2.42 9.17 0.85
C PHE A 143 -2.56 7.89 0.00
N SER A 144 -3.73 7.64 -0.58
CA SER A 144 -4.01 6.44 -1.41
C SER A 144 -3.08 6.29 -2.61
N ALA A 145 -2.59 7.39 -3.17
CA ALA A 145 -1.59 7.37 -4.24
C ALA A 145 -0.28 6.69 -3.79
N PHE A 146 0.15 6.91 -2.55
CA PHE A 146 1.34 6.24 -1.99
C PHE A 146 1.08 4.75 -1.74
N THR A 147 -0.14 4.37 -1.36
CA THR A 147 -0.54 2.95 -1.27
C THR A 147 -0.40 2.25 -2.64
N ALA A 148 -0.87 2.88 -3.71
CA ALA A 148 -0.70 2.33 -5.05
C ALA A 148 0.76 2.28 -5.49
N LEU A 149 1.54 3.32 -5.20
CA LEU A 149 2.97 3.34 -5.47
C LEU A 149 3.72 2.21 -4.73
N LEU A 150 3.39 1.97 -3.47
CA LEU A 150 3.97 0.88 -2.69
C LEU A 150 3.64 -0.47 -3.33
N ASN A 151 2.36 -0.70 -3.67
CA ASN A 151 1.92 -1.95 -4.27
C ASN A 151 2.52 -2.18 -5.66
N SER A 152 2.46 -1.19 -6.56
CA SER A 152 3.01 -1.30 -7.93
C SER A 152 4.54 -1.38 -7.93
N GLY A 153 5.21 -0.59 -7.09
CA GLY A 153 6.67 -0.57 -6.96
C GLY A 153 7.25 -1.92 -6.54
N MET A 154 6.53 -2.69 -5.72
CA MET A 154 6.93 -4.05 -5.35
C MET A 154 7.04 -4.99 -6.55
N PHE A 155 6.17 -4.84 -7.57
CA PHE A 155 6.26 -5.62 -8.81
C PHE A 155 7.44 -5.18 -9.67
N PHE A 156 7.69 -3.88 -9.75
CA PHE A 156 8.81 -3.35 -10.52
C PHE A 156 10.16 -3.75 -9.93
N LEU A 157 10.30 -3.75 -8.61
CA LEU A 157 11.52 -4.23 -7.95
C LEU A 157 11.76 -5.74 -8.15
N ARG A 158 10.69 -6.54 -8.14
CA ARG A 158 10.81 -7.97 -8.45
C ARG A 158 11.22 -8.20 -9.89
N LEU A 159 10.71 -7.38 -10.82
CA LEU A 159 11.10 -7.41 -12.23
C LEU A 159 12.59 -7.03 -12.42
N ASP A 160 13.10 -6.07 -11.63
CA ASP A 160 14.53 -5.68 -11.64
C ASP A 160 15.45 -6.71 -10.93
N GLY A 161 14.89 -7.83 -10.44
CA GLY A 161 15.64 -8.90 -9.79
C GLY A 161 16.01 -8.63 -8.33
N SER A 162 15.27 -7.76 -7.65
CA SER A 162 15.51 -7.39 -6.24
C SER A 162 14.34 -7.71 -5.31
N PRO A 163 13.85 -8.98 -5.25
CA PRO A 163 12.70 -9.35 -4.43
C PRO A 163 12.95 -9.19 -2.91
N ASN A 164 14.17 -9.41 -2.44
CA ASN A 164 14.52 -9.23 -1.02
C ASN A 164 14.42 -7.76 -0.62
N PHE A 165 14.79 -6.84 -1.50
CA PHE A 165 14.66 -5.43 -1.23
C PHE A 165 13.19 -5.00 -1.19
N ALA A 166 12.35 -5.50 -2.11
CA ALA A 166 10.90 -5.26 -2.08
C ALA A 166 10.28 -5.76 -0.76
N MET A 167 10.65 -6.96 -0.30
CA MET A 167 10.27 -7.49 1.01
C MET A 167 10.71 -6.56 2.14
N PHE A 168 11.98 -6.12 2.14
CA PHE A 168 12.51 -5.25 3.18
C PHE A 168 11.74 -3.93 3.28
N CYS A 169 11.44 -3.27 2.16
CA CYS A 169 10.63 -2.04 2.15
C CYS A 169 9.23 -2.27 2.74
N ASN A 170 8.60 -3.42 2.44
CA ASN A 170 7.30 -3.76 3.01
C ASN A 170 7.37 -4.01 4.52
N ILE A 171 8.40 -4.71 4.99
CA ILE A 171 8.63 -4.94 6.43
C ILE A 171 8.86 -3.61 7.14
N VAL A 172 9.69 -2.72 6.60
CA VAL A 172 9.95 -1.39 7.20
C VAL A 172 8.66 -0.58 7.27
N ALA A 173 7.86 -0.55 6.20
CA ALA A 173 6.57 0.13 6.20
C ALA A 173 5.63 -0.42 7.28
N SER A 174 5.51 -1.75 7.39
CA SER A 174 4.65 -2.43 8.37
C SER A 174 5.10 -2.19 9.80
N VAL A 175 6.39 -2.33 10.08
CA VAL A 175 6.96 -2.12 11.43
C VAL A 175 6.84 -0.66 11.85
N LEU A 176 7.15 0.27 10.96
CA LEU A 176 7.01 1.70 11.23
C LEU A 176 5.55 2.06 11.54
N ASN A 177 4.61 1.52 10.78
CA ASN A 177 3.20 1.75 11.02
C ASN A 177 2.79 1.23 12.42
N ILE A 178 3.14 -0.01 12.79
CA ILE A 178 2.85 -0.58 14.12
C ILE A 178 3.40 0.31 15.25
N ILE A 179 4.62 0.82 15.09
CA ILE A 179 5.24 1.70 16.08
C ILE A 179 4.47 3.03 16.18
N LEU A 180 4.12 3.62 15.05
CA LEU A 180 3.40 4.89 15.00
C LEU A 180 1.97 4.75 15.52
N ASP A 181 1.26 3.66 15.20
CA ASP A 181 -0.06 3.36 15.75
C ASP A 181 -0.02 3.31 17.28
N TYR A 182 0.95 2.57 17.83
CA TYR A 182 1.12 2.53 19.28
C TYR A 182 1.35 3.92 19.87
N LEU A 183 2.27 4.70 19.30
CA LEU A 183 2.64 6.03 19.81
C LEU A 183 1.47 7.03 19.69
N PHE A 184 0.78 7.04 18.57
CA PHE A 184 -0.27 8.06 18.33
C PHE A 184 -1.57 7.72 19.06
N ILE A 185 -1.91 6.44 19.20
CA ILE A 185 -3.13 6.02 19.86
C ILE A 185 -2.98 6.05 21.39
N PHE A 186 -1.90 5.47 21.95
CA PHE A 186 -1.78 5.32 23.40
C PHE A 186 -1.09 6.49 24.11
N PRO A 187 0.20 6.83 23.87
CA PRO A 187 0.85 7.95 24.55
C PRO A 187 0.29 9.30 24.17
N PHE A 188 0.01 9.54 22.89
CA PHE A 188 -0.44 10.85 22.40
C PHE A 188 -1.97 11.01 22.46
N GLY A 189 -2.72 9.92 22.48
CA GLY A 189 -4.18 9.97 22.59
C GLY A 189 -4.88 10.65 21.40
N TRP A 190 -4.28 10.60 20.19
CA TRP A 190 -4.81 11.26 18.99
C TRP A 190 -6.04 10.57 18.38
N GLY A 191 -6.50 9.47 18.96
CA GLY A 191 -7.72 8.79 18.51
C GLY A 191 -7.70 8.36 17.04
N MET A 192 -8.81 8.57 16.32
CA MET A 192 -8.97 8.18 14.91
C MET A 192 -7.98 8.88 13.99
N PHE A 193 -7.69 10.16 14.24
CA PHE A 193 -6.66 10.88 13.51
C PHE A 193 -5.30 10.19 13.61
N GLY A 194 -4.91 9.76 14.83
CA GLY A 194 -3.65 9.08 15.07
C GLY A 194 -3.51 7.78 14.27
N ALA A 195 -4.53 6.94 14.27
CA ALA A 195 -4.56 5.69 13.49
C ALA A 195 -4.47 5.95 11.98
N ALA A 196 -5.26 6.89 11.45
CA ALA A 196 -5.22 7.25 10.03
C ALA A 196 -3.86 7.80 9.61
N PHE A 197 -3.28 8.67 10.44
CA PHE A 197 -2.02 9.34 10.16
C PHE A 197 -0.82 8.39 10.25
N ALA A 198 -0.82 7.46 11.20
CA ALA A 198 0.20 6.40 11.28
C ALA A 198 0.21 5.53 10.03
N SER A 199 -0.97 5.11 9.56
CA SER A 199 -1.13 4.34 8.32
C SER A 199 -0.69 5.13 7.08
N ALA A 200 -0.99 6.43 7.03
CA ALA A 200 -0.56 7.32 5.95
C ALA A 200 0.97 7.48 5.91
N ILE A 201 1.62 7.69 7.07
CA ILE A 201 3.08 7.79 7.15
C ILE A 201 3.74 6.45 6.79
N GLY A 202 3.27 5.33 7.34
CA GLY A 202 3.84 4.01 7.05
C GLY A 202 3.85 3.69 5.56
N THR A 203 2.72 3.90 4.88
CA THR A 203 2.61 3.69 3.43
C THR A 203 3.45 4.69 2.63
N THR A 204 3.52 5.95 3.05
CA THR A 204 4.32 6.98 2.38
C THR A 204 5.81 6.67 2.49
N VAL A 205 6.32 6.34 3.66
CA VAL A 205 7.73 5.96 3.86
C VAL A 205 8.07 4.70 3.08
N GLY A 206 7.18 3.69 3.09
CA GLY A 206 7.35 2.50 2.27
C GLY A 206 7.43 2.83 0.77
N ALA A 207 6.53 3.66 0.26
CA ALA A 207 6.51 4.08 -1.14
C ALA A 207 7.76 4.89 -1.53
N LEU A 208 8.16 5.85 -0.69
CA LEU A 208 9.38 6.64 -0.93
C LEU A 208 10.65 5.81 -0.88
N SER A 209 10.72 4.79 -0.02
CA SER A 209 11.84 3.85 0.04
C SER A 209 12.02 3.08 -1.27
N LEU A 210 10.93 2.83 -2.02
CA LEU A 210 10.96 2.17 -3.33
C LEU A 210 11.48 3.09 -4.45
N ILE A 211 11.23 4.40 -4.35
CA ILE A 211 11.61 5.37 -5.40
C ILE A 211 13.12 5.69 -5.36
N HIS A 212 13.77 5.45 -4.25
CA HIS A 212 15.20 5.82 -4.04
C HIS A 212 16.18 4.91 -4.80
N ILE A 213 15.70 4.02 -5.65
CA ILE A 213 16.46 3.08 -6.48
C ILE A 213 16.18 3.30 -7.95
#